data_6c90ad1bc0b37f19d4339550240c616a
#
_entry.id   6c90ad1bc0b37f19d4339550240c616a
#
_cell.length_a   1.000
_cell.length_b   1.000
_cell.length_c   1.000
_cell.angle_alpha   90.00
_cell.angle_beta   90.00
_cell.angle_gamma   90.00
#
_symmetry.space_group_name_H-M   'P 1'
#
loop_
_entity.id
_entity.type
_entity.pdbx_description
1 polymer ?
#
loop_
_entity_poly.entity_id
_entity_poly.type
_entity_poly.pdbx_seq_one_letter_code
_entity_poly.pdbx_strand_id
1 'polypeptide(L)'
;MQPNLREVAVKNVEIGSNVTIYQPANVYGCTLQDDVFIGPFVEIQAHTVIGRGTKVQSHTFICEYVSVGENCFIGHGVMFANDMFRDGQPNADRESWARITLGNNVSIGSGASILAVSICDGAVIGAGSVVTKDITQKGVYAGNPARLMRLL
;
A
#
# COMPACT_ATOMS: atom_id res chain seq x y z
N MET A 1 15.32 7.05 -33.53
CA MET A 1 15.65 6.83 -32.10
C MET A 1 14.70 5.75 -31.57
N GLN A 2 15.22 4.71 -30.93
CA GLN A 2 14.36 3.64 -30.38
C GLN A 2 14.20 3.82 -28.87
N PRO A 3 13.01 3.52 -28.29
CA PRO A 3 12.79 3.60 -26.85
C PRO A 3 13.56 2.51 -26.10
N ASN A 4 13.92 2.79 -24.86
CA ASN A 4 14.45 1.78 -23.94
C ASN A 4 13.27 1.08 -23.24
N LEU A 5 12.85 -0.07 -23.77
CA LEU A 5 11.72 -0.83 -23.24
C LEU A 5 12.12 -1.66 -22.02
N ARG A 6 11.26 -1.70 -21.02
CA ARG A 6 11.36 -2.57 -19.85
C ARG A 6 10.04 -3.31 -19.66
N GLU A 7 10.14 -4.57 -19.29
CA GLU A 7 8.95 -5.40 -19.04
C GLU A 7 8.46 -5.26 -17.60
N VAL A 8 7.15 -5.27 -17.46
CA VAL A 8 6.47 -5.43 -16.17
C VAL A 8 6.62 -6.88 -15.73
N ALA A 9 7.06 -7.12 -14.49
CA ALA A 9 7.35 -8.48 -14.02
C ALA A 9 7.21 -8.64 -12.50
N VAL A 10 7.09 -9.92 -12.07
CA VAL A 10 7.32 -10.35 -10.70
C VAL A 10 8.79 -10.72 -10.58
N LYS A 11 9.57 -9.95 -9.80
CA LYS A 11 11.03 -10.07 -9.77
C LYS A 11 11.60 -9.86 -8.37
N ASN A 12 12.49 -10.78 -7.94
CA ASN A 12 13.17 -10.70 -6.63
C ASN A 12 12.15 -10.56 -5.47
N VAL A 13 11.10 -11.37 -5.48
CA VAL A 13 10.04 -11.37 -4.47
C VAL A 13 10.19 -12.62 -3.60
N GLU A 14 10.16 -12.43 -2.29
CA GLU A 14 10.00 -13.54 -1.33
C GLU A 14 8.51 -13.87 -1.27
N ILE A 15 8.15 -15.11 -1.63
CA ILE A 15 6.75 -15.53 -1.77
C ILE A 15 6.44 -16.66 -0.82
N GLY A 16 5.45 -16.46 0.05
CA GLY A 16 4.90 -17.48 0.94
C GLY A 16 4.04 -18.52 0.22
N SER A 17 3.34 -19.34 0.99
CA SER A 17 2.46 -20.38 0.46
C SER A 17 1.15 -19.80 -0.06
N ASN A 18 0.59 -20.42 -1.11
CA ASN A 18 -0.75 -20.10 -1.64
C ASN A 18 -0.95 -18.61 -2.04
N VAL A 19 0.10 -17.96 -2.51
CA VAL A 19 0.03 -16.58 -3.02
C VAL A 19 -0.53 -16.57 -4.42
N THR A 20 -1.47 -15.67 -4.70
CA THR A 20 -2.07 -15.47 -6.02
C THR A 20 -1.73 -14.10 -6.56
N ILE A 21 -1.16 -14.02 -7.77
CA ILE A 21 -0.85 -12.76 -8.45
C ILE A 21 -1.48 -12.79 -9.84
N TYR A 22 -2.41 -11.87 -10.10
CA TYR A 22 -2.98 -11.69 -11.43
C TYR A 22 -2.08 -10.81 -12.30
N GLN A 23 -1.72 -11.31 -13.46
CA GLN A 23 -0.92 -10.61 -14.46
C GLN A 23 -1.79 -9.71 -15.37
N PRO A 24 -1.27 -8.59 -15.89
CA PRO A 24 0.07 -8.05 -15.60
C PRO A 24 0.12 -7.35 -14.23
N ALA A 25 1.21 -7.55 -13.51
CA ALA A 25 1.51 -6.85 -12.27
C ALA A 25 3.02 -6.58 -12.18
N ASN A 26 3.40 -5.43 -11.62
CA ASN A 26 4.79 -5.04 -11.42
C ASN A 26 5.15 -5.17 -9.93
N VAL A 27 5.68 -6.33 -9.53
CA VAL A 27 5.95 -6.65 -8.12
C VAL A 27 7.42 -7.01 -7.98
N TYR A 28 8.18 -6.22 -7.22
CA TYR A 28 9.62 -6.45 -7.12
C TYR A 28 10.24 -6.09 -5.77
N GLY A 29 11.24 -6.88 -5.38
CA GLY A 29 12.08 -6.63 -4.20
C GLY A 29 11.32 -6.60 -2.87
N CYS A 30 10.15 -7.22 -2.80
CA CYS A 30 9.26 -7.22 -1.65
C CYS A 30 9.03 -8.63 -1.10
N THR A 31 8.31 -8.71 0.02
CA THR A 31 7.89 -9.97 0.65
C THR A 31 6.36 -10.07 0.63
N LEU A 32 5.83 -11.14 0.07
CA LEU A 32 4.42 -11.52 0.11
C LEU A 32 4.29 -12.75 1.02
N GLN A 33 3.62 -12.61 2.15
CA GLN A 33 3.41 -13.73 3.08
C GLN A 33 2.33 -14.69 2.57
N ASP A 34 2.02 -15.74 3.34
CA ASP A 34 1.07 -16.78 2.94
C ASP A 34 -0.31 -16.21 2.62
N ASP A 35 -1.02 -16.84 1.70
CA ASP A 35 -2.40 -16.52 1.33
C ASP A 35 -2.63 -15.09 0.82
N VAL A 36 -1.59 -14.38 0.40
CA VAL A 36 -1.70 -13.03 -0.17
C VAL A 36 -2.33 -13.09 -1.56
N PHE A 37 -3.22 -12.15 -1.83
CA PHE A 37 -3.84 -11.95 -3.13
C PHE A 37 -3.44 -10.60 -3.73
N ILE A 38 -2.92 -10.61 -4.95
CA ILE A 38 -2.56 -9.41 -5.72
C ILE A 38 -3.38 -9.38 -7.00
N GLY A 39 -4.21 -8.35 -7.15
CA GLY A 39 -5.02 -8.12 -8.34
C GLY A 39 -4.19 -7.64 -9.54
N PRO A 40 -4.79 -7.60 -10.75
CA PRO A 40 -4.11 -7.15 -11.96
C PRO A 40 -3.79 -5.65 -11.90
N PHE A 41 -2.74 -5.26 -12.63
CA PHE A 41 -2.28 -3.88 -12.73
C PHE A 41 -1.84 -3.26 -11.40
N VAL A 42 -1.48 -4.08 -10.43
CA VAL A 42 -0.88 -3.65 -9.17
C VAL A 42 0.61 -3.41 -9.37
N GLU A 43 1.15 -2.36 -8.73
CA GLU A 43 2.59 -2.19 -8.54
C GLU A 43 2.92 -2.24 -7.05
N ILE A 44 3.89 -3.09 -6.68
CA ILE A 44 4.46 -3.15 -5.33
C ILE A 44 5.98 -3.03 -5.46
N GLN A 45 6.53 -2.00 -4.85
CA GLN A 45 7.95 -1.68 -4.93
C GLN A 45 8.77 -2.37 -3.83
N ALA A 46 10.09 -2.22 -3.92
CA ALA A 46 11.05 -2.86 -3.06
C ALA A 46 10.87 -2.51 -1.57
N HIS A 47 11.41 -3.35 -0.69
CA HIS A 47 11.39 -3.16 0.77
C HIS A 47 9.98 -3.08 1.38
N THR A 48 8.98 -3.59 0.65
CA THR A 48 7.58 -3.68 1.11
C THR A 48 7.30 -5.07 1.65
N VAL A 49 6.47 -5.15 2.68
CA VAL A 49 5.99 -6.41 3.24
C VAL A 49 4.47 -6.42 3.20
N ILE A 50 3.88 -7.47 2.62
CA ILE A 50 2.44 -7.70 2.63
C ILE A 50 2.16 -8.90 3.53
N GLY A 51 1.43 -8.67 4.61
CA GLY A 51 1.11 -9.65 5.64
C GLY A 51 0.14 -10.72 5.16
N ARG A 52 0.16 -11.86 5.84
CA ARG A 52 -0.63 -13.04 5.52
C ARG A 52 -2.12 -12.74 5.34
N GLY A 53 -2.74 -13.36 4.33
CA GLY A 53 -4.16 -13.24 4.05
C GLY A 53 -4.62 -11.87 3.54
N THR A 54 -3.69 -10.92 3.35
CA THR A 54 -4.00 -9.59 2.85
C THR A 54 -4.33 -9.64 1.35
N LYS A 55 -5.35 -8.86 0.97
CA LYS A 55 -5.81 -8.74 -0.41
C LYS A 55 -5.55 -7.34 -0.94
N VAL A 56 -4.78 -7.23 -2.00
CA VAL A 56 -4.51 -5.98 -2.73
C VAL A 56 -5.28 -6.02 -4.04
N GLN A 57 -6.23 -5.11 -4.20
CA GLN A 57 -7.09 -5.07 -5.37
C GLN A 57 -6.44 -4.34 -6.55
N SER A 58 -7.02 -4.51 -7.75
CA SER A 58 -6.47 -4.00 -9.01
C SER A 58 -6.14 -2.51 -8.98
N HIS A 59 -5.12 -2.12 -9.76
CA HIS A 59 -4.67 -0.74 -9.97
C HIS A 59 -4.14 -0.03 -8.72
N THR A 60 -3.79 -0.78 -7.68
CA THR A 60 -3.18 -0.23 -6.45
C THR A 60 -1.69 -0.06 -6.64
N PHE A 61 -1.16 1.07 -6.17
CA PHE A 61 0.26 1.36 -6.12
C PHE A 61 0.74 1.37 -4.67
N ILE A 62 1.74 0.54 -4.37
CA ILE A 62 2.40 0.48 -3.06
C ILE A 62 3.88 0.82 -3.24
N CYS A 63 4.28 1.98 -2.74
CA CYS A 63 5.66 2.48 -2.83
C CYS A 63 6.62 1.71 -1.92
N GLU A 64 7.91 2.02 -2.01
CA GLU A 64 8.94 1.43 -1.14
C GLU A 64 8.66 1.71 0.35
N TYR A 65 9.15 0.83 1.23
CA TYR A 65 9.09 0.95 2.69
C TYR A 65 7.68 0.98 3.29
N VAL A 66 6.73 0.30 2.66
CA VAL A 66 5.40 0.05 3.21
C VAL A 66 5.35 -1.31 3.90
N SER A 67 4.83 -1.36 5.12
CA SER A 67 4.53 -2.59 5.83
C SER A 67 3.03 -2.71 6.04
N VAL A 68 2.42 -3.74 5.47
CA VAL A 68 0.99 -4.05 5.62
C VAL A 68 0.85 -5.28 6.50
N GLY A 69 0.04 -5.19 7.55
CA GLY A 69 -0.25 -6.28 8.46
C GLY A 69 -1.06 -7.41 7.84
N GLU A 70 -1.51 -8.34 8.68
CA GLU A 70 -2.26 -9.52 8.26
C GLU A 70 -3.75 -9.21 8.03
N ASN A 71 -4.38 -9.99 7.14
CA ASN A 71 -5.82 -9.95 6.86
C ASN A 71 -6.37 -8.57 6.52
N CYS A 72 -5.55 -7.73 5.89
CA CYS A 72 -5.98 -6.42 5.40
C CYS A 72 -6.70 -6.54 4.06
N PHE A 73 -7.53 -5.54 3.79
CA PHE A 73 -8.16 -5.35 2.48
C PHE A 73 -7.76 -3.98 1.93
N ILE A 74 -7.00 -3.98 0.85
CA ILE A 74 -6.59 -2.77 0.13
C ILE A 74 -7.44 -2.67 -1.13
N GLY A 75 -8.33 -1.70 -1.17
CA GLY A 75 -9.28 -1.49 -2.26
C GLY A 75 -8.63 -1.16 -3.60
N HIS A 76 -9.44 -1.07 -4.65
CA HIS A 76 -8.95 -0.78 -6.00
C HIS A 76 -8.39 0.63 -6.11
N GLY A 77 -7.27 0.80 -6.79
CA GLY A 77 -6.70 2.10 -7.07
C GLY A 77 -6.26 2.89 -5.83
N VAL A 78 -5.92 2.20 -4.75
CA VAL A 78 -5.33 2.85 -3.56
C VAL A 78 -3.90 3.25 -3.88
N MET A 79 -3.50 4.47 -3.48
CA MET A 79 -2.19 5.03 -3.72
C MET A 79 -1.45 5.29 -2.42
N PHE A 80 -0.28 4.67 -2.28
CA PHE A 80 0.63 4.94 -1.16
C PHE A 80 1.73 5.91 -1.62
N ALA A 81 2.01 6.94 -0.83
CA ALA A 81 3.03 7.93 -1.13
C ALA A 81 3.87 8.26 0.11
N ASN A 82 5.17 8.04 0.02
CA ASN A 82 6.12 8.23 1.13
C ASN A 82 7.07 9.42 0.95
N ASP A 83 7.09 10.05 -0.23
CA ASP A 83 7.81 11.31 -0.45
C ASP A 83 6.84 12.49 -0.26
N MET A 84 7.10 13.28 0.75
CA MET A 84 6.26 14.44 1.13
C MET A 84 6.76 15.76 0.54
N PHE A 85 7.72 15.72 -0.39
CA PHE A 85 8.28 16.90 -1.08
C PHE A 85 8.67 18.04 -0.11
N ARG A 86 9.29 17.70 1.02
CA ARG A 86 9.58 18.66 2.12
C ARG A 86 10.36 19.88 1.65
N ASP A 87 11.25 19.69 0.67
CA ASP A 87 12.07 20.74 0.09
C ASP A 87 11.49 21.29 -1.22
N GLY A 88 10.19 21.07 -1.47
CA GLY A 88 9.49 21.53 -2.67
C GLY A 88 9.81 20.76 -3.95
N GLN A 89 10.52 19.63 -3.84
CA GLN A 89 10.90 18.75 -4.95
C GLN A 89 10.98 17.29 -4.49
N PRO A 90 10.97 16.33 -5.42
CA PRO A 90 11.14 14.92 -5.06
C PRO A 90 12.46 14.68 -4.32
N ASN A 91 12.39 13.87 -3.26
CA ASN A 91 13.57 13.51 -2.48
C ASN A 91 14.37 12.43 -3.21
N ALA A 92 15.59 12.76 -3.61
CA ALA A 92 16.49 11.85 -4.30
C ALA A 92 17.13 10.79 -3.37
N ASP A 93 17.15 11.05 -2.06
CA ASP A 93 17.68 10.12 -1.06
C ASP A 93 16.60 9.11 -0.63
N ARG A 94 16.61 7.95 -1.28
CA ARG A 94 15.66 6.87 -1.02
C ARG A 94 15.70 6.33 0.40
N GLU A 95 16.86 6.32 1.04
CA GLU A 95 17.00 5.79 2.40
C GLU A 95 16.29 6.67 3.44
N SER A 96 16.10 7.94 3.12
CA SER A 96 15.40 8.92 3.96
C SER A 96 13.88 8.99 3.69
N TRP A 97 13.35 8.22 2.73
CA TRP A 97 11.91 8.15 2.49
C TRP A 97 11.16 7.65 3.72
N ALA A 98 10.03 8.27 3.98
CA ALA A 98 9.23 7.91 5.14
C ALA A 98 8.65 6.49 5.01
N ARG A 99 8.42 5.86 6.14
CA ARG A 99 7.79 4.55 6.23
C ARG A 99 6.29 4.70 6.40
N ILE A 100 5.54 3.74 5.84
CA ILE A 100 4.09 3.63 6.01
C ILE A 100 3.82 2.28 6.66
N THR A 101 3.04 2.27 7.73
CA THR A 101 2.73 1.02 8.44
C THR A 101 1.22 0.87 8.63
N LEU A 102 0.67 -0.24 8.18
CA LEU A 102 -0.68 -0.67 8.48
C LEU A 102 -0.63 -1.83 9.46
N GLY A 103 -1.41 -1.75 10.51
CA GLY A 103 -1.66 -2.87 11.42
C GLY A 103 -2.45 -3.99 10.76
N ASN A 104 -2.96 -4.91 11.56
CA ASN A 104 -3.74 -6.05 11.11
C ASN A 104 -5.22 -5.69 10.90
N ASN A 105 -5.90 -6.42 10.01
CA ASN A 105 -7.34 -6.26 9.78
C ASN A 105 -7.76 -4.83 9.37
N VAL A 106 -6.88 -4.09 8.72
CA VAL A 106 -7.18 -2.75 8.18
C VAL A 106 -7.92 -2.89 6.85
N SER A 107 -8.98 -2.11 6.66
CA SER A 107 -9.73 -2.06 5.41
C SER A 107 -9.61 -0.67 4.78
N ILE A 108 -9.14 -0.60 3.54
CA ILE A 108 -8.97 0.66 2.81
C ILE A 108 -9.90 0.66 1.59
N GLY A 109 -10.78 1.63 1.53
CA GLY A 109 -11.71 1.84 0.42
C GLY A 109 -11.01 2.27 -0.86
N SER A 110 -11.64 1.95 -1.99
CA SER A 110 -11.09 2.24 -3.33
C SER A 110 -10.76 3.71 -3.53
N GLY A 111 -9.66 3.98 -4.22
CA GLY A 111 -9.22 5.32 -4.56
C GLY A 111 -8.70 6.16 -3.39
N ALA A 112 -8.51 5.58 -2.21
CA ALA A 112 -7.90 6.29 -1.09
C ALA A 112 -6.41 6.56 -1.35
N SER A 113 -5.89 7.66 -0.78
CA SER A 113 -4.47 7.98 -0.76
C SER A 113 -3.93 7.89 0.66
N ILE A 114 -2.87 7.12 0.84
CA ILE A 114 -2.22 6.88 2.14
C ILE A 114 -0.85 7.55 2.10
N LEU A 115 -0.68 8.59 2.88
CA LEU A 115 0.60 9.28 2.98
C LEU A 115 1.51 8.61 4.03
N ALA A 116 2.59 9.28 4.41
CA ALA A 116 3.58 8.78 5.35
C ALA A 116 3.03 8.70 6.79
N VAL A 117 2.21 7.69 7.07
CA VAL A 117 1.46 7.51 8.31
C VAL A 117 1.52 6.08 8.83
N SER A 118 1.17 5.92 10.10
CA SER A 118 0.87 4.63 10.73
C SER A 118 -0.64 4.50 10.98
N ILE A 119 -1.21 3.34 10.66
CA ILE A 119 -2.63 3.04 10.85
C ILE A 119 -2.77 1.83 11.77
N CYS A 120 -3.48 1.98 12.87
CA CYS A 120 -3.68 0.92 13.86
C CYS A 120 -4.55 -0.22 13.36
N ASP A 121 -4.52 -1.35 14.07
CA ASP A 121 -5.32 -2.54 13.79
C ASP A 121 -6.82 -2.23 13.67
N GLY A 122 -7.46 -2.87 12.70
CA GLY A 122 -8.91 -2.83 12.54
C GLY A 122 -9.50 -1.48 12.10
N ALA A 123 -8.69 -0.52 11.72
CA ALA A 123 -9.18 0.75 11.16
C ALA A 123 -9.81 0.55 9.78
N VAL A 124 -10.81 1.36 9.48
CA VAL A 124 -11.49 1.40 8.18
C VAL A 124 -11.31 2.78 7.56
N ILE A 125 -10.82 2.82 6.34
CA ILE A 125 -10.64 4.05 5.56
C ILE A 125 -11.69 4.07 4.45
N GLY A 126 -12.47 5.12 4.39
CA GLY A 126 -13.50 5.31 3.36
C GLY A 126 -12.90 5.49 1.97
N ALA A 127 -13.68 5.13 0.94
CA ALA A 127 -13.27 5.31 -0.46
C ALA A 127 -12.96 6.78 -0.76
N GLY A 128 -11.94 7.03 -1.59
CA GLY A 128 -11.52 8.37 -2.00
C GLY A 128 -10.94 9.25 -0.88
N SER A 129 -10.67 8.69 0.28
CA SER A 129 -10.13 9.43 1.42
C SER A 129 -8.64 9.72 1.26
N VAL A 130 -8.14 10.78 1.90
CA VAL A 130 -6.71 11.10 1.96
C VAL A 130 -6.25 11.07 3.42
N VAL A 131 -5.49 10.03 3.79
CA VAL A 131 -4.97 9.87 5.15
C VAL A 131 -3.64 10.61 5.27
N THR A 132 -3.64 11.69 6.04
CA THR A 132 -2.50 12.62 6.19
C THR A 132 -1.88 12.58 7.59
N LYS A 133 -2.50 11.88 8.54
CA LYS A 133 -2.05 11.77 9.94
C LYS A 133 -2.20 10.34 10.43
N ASP A 134 -1.40 9.97 11.41
CA ASP A 134 -1.48 8.67 12.07
C ASP A 134 -2.89 8.40 12.61
N ILE A 135 -3.33 7.18 12.45
CA ILE A 135 -4.59 6.65 13.01
C ILE A 135 -4.23 5.72 14.15
N THR A 136 -4.47 6.17 15.37
CA THR A 136 -4.09 5.46 16.61
C THR A 136 -5.26 4.80 17.30
N GLN A 137 -6.50 5.05 16.84
CA GLN A 137 -7.71 4.53 17.43
C GLN A 137 -8.55 3.82 16.38
N LYS A 138 -9.01 2.61 16.69
CA LYS A 138 -9.88 1.83 15.80
C LYS A 138 -11.18 2.58 15.52
N GLY A 139 -11.50 2.75 14.25
CA GLY A 139 -12.67 3.50 13.82
C GLY A 139 -12.80 3.56 12.31
N VAL A 140 -13.83 4.23 11.85
CA VAL A 140 -14.06 4.56 10.43
C VAL A 140 -13.61 5.99 10.20
N TYR A 141 -12.71 6.18 9.25
CA TYR A 141 -12.14 7.48 8.86
C TYR A 141 -12.46 7.75 7.40
N ALA A 142 -12.87 8.96 7.08
CA ALA A 142 -13.19 9.32 5.71
C ALA A 142 -12.94 10.81 5.42
N GLY A 143 -12.84 11.14 4.14
CA GLY A 143 -12.71 12.50 3.62
C GLY A 143 -11.29 12.89 3.23
N ASN A 144 -11.13 14.13 2.81
CA ASN A 144 -9.87 14.76 2.45
C ASN A 144 -9.71 16.12 3.17
N PRO A 145 -8.85 16.22 4.21
CA PRO A 145 -8.14 15.10 4.85
C PRO A 145 -9.10 14.17 5.62
N ALA A 146 -8.73 12.91 5.75
CA ALA A 146 -9.54 11.90 6.46
C ALA A 146 -9.72 12.28 7.95
N ARG A 147 -10.94 12.13 8.45
CA ARG A 147 -11.33 12.39 9.83
C ARG A 147 -12.13 11.23 10.39
N LEU A 148 -12.08 11.04 11.70
CA LEU A 148 -12.88 10.03 12.39
C LEU A 148 -14.37 10.33 12.20
N MET A 149 -15.09 9.35 11.65
CA MET A 149 -16.55 9.40 11.46
C MET A 149 -17.28 8.70 12.60
N ARG A 150 -16.75 7.55 13.05
CA ARG A 150 -17.27 6.79 14.20
C ARG A 150 -16.25 5.78 14.71
N LEU A 151 -16.33 5.42 15.96
CA LEU A 151 -15.56 4.32 16.55
C LEU A 151 -16.10 2.95 16.15
N LEU A 152 -15.24 1.92 16.22
CA LEU A 152 -15.55 0.51 15.98
C LEU A 152 -15.25 -0.33 17.24
#